data_0eb1ceb61ba3b4b85d8402f4b1fe7b34
#
_entry.id   0eb1ceb61ba3b4b85d8402f4b1fe7b34
#
_cell.length_a   1.000
_cell.length_b   1.000
_cell.length_c   1.000
_cell.angle_alpha   90.00
_cell.angle_beta   90.00
_cell.angle_gamma   90.00
#
_symmetry.space_group_name_H-M   'P 1'
#
loop_
_entity.id
_entity.type
_entity.pdbx_description
1 polymer ?
#
loop_
_entity_poly.entity_id
_entity_poly.type
_entity_poly.pdbx_seq_one_letter_code
_entity_poly.pdbx_strand_id
1 'polypeptide(L)'
;MKTYYSNRARIYEEVYFREDPIRQAELIEIKDVLKEKLAGKNVLEVACGTGYWTQYVAETAQHITAIDYSEEVLTIAKEKQLLSSKVSFVQGNAYKLNQLTKTFDGAYANFWFSHIPKENIFSFLEKFHVVLEKGSIVCMADNMYNEEIGGTLISKINDENTYKIRSLADGQQYEIIKNYYSKEELTAIFEPFATDLEIHMNTCFWFISYKVK
;
A
#
# COMPACT_ATOMS: atom_id res chain seq x y z
N MET A 1 0.30 14.76 6.25
CA MET A 1 0.68 13.36 6.00
C MET A 1 2.08 13.26 5.36
N LYS A 2 2.40 13.97 4.25
CA LYS A 2 3.74 13.95 3.62
C LYS A 2 4.86 14.20 4.63
N THR A 3 4.84 15.31 5.35
CA THR A 3 5.88 15.69 6.34
C THR A 3 6.10 14.62 7.41
N TYR A 4 5.03 13.99 7.90
CA TYR A 4 5.14 12.90 8.88
C TYR A 4 5.93 11.71 8.34
N TYR A 5 5.62 11.23 7.13
CA TYR A 5 6.29 10.07 6.55
C TYR A 5 7.73 10.38 6.12
N SER A 6 8.00 11.58 5.58
CA SER A 6 9.37 12.01 5.27
C SER A 6 10.25 12.06 6.53
N ASN A 7 9.73 12.62 7.62
CA ASN A 7 10.48 12.73 8.90
C ASN A 7 10.68 11.36 9.58
N ARG A 8 9.83 10.39 9.29
CA ARG A 8 9.90 9.04 9.84
C ARG A 8 10.65 8.05 8.95
N ALA A 9 11.07 8.44 7.75
CA ALA A 9 11.51 7.53 6.72
C ALA A 9 12.58 6.52 7.19
N ARG A 10 13.59 6.96 7.96
CA ARG A 10 14.69 6.10 8.43
C ARG A 10 14.28 5.02 9.44
N ILE A 11 13.21 5.25 10.22
CA ILE A 11 12.71 4.32 11.24
C ILE A 11 11.38 3.66 10.81
N TYR A 12 10.93 3.94 9.58
CA TYR A 12 9.62 3.49 9.12
C TYR A 12 9.49 1.97 9.14
N GLU A 13 10.53 1.26 8.76
CA GLU A 13 10.51 -0.20 8.66
C GLU A 13 10.47 -0.92 10.00
N GLU A 14 10.76 -0.26 11.13
CA GLU A 14 10.66 -0.85 12.47
C GLU A 14 9.26 -1.45 12.75
N VAL A 15 8.22 -0.92 12.10
CA VAL A 15 6.85 -1.46 12.23
C VAL A 15 6.71 -2.88 11.70
N TYR A 16 7.59 -3.31 10.78
CA TYR A 16 7.59 -4.65 10.21
C TYR A 16 8.37 -5.67 11.05
N PHE A 17 9.18 -5.21 12.00
CA PHE A 17 10.04 -6.05 12.85
C PHE A 17 9.54 -6.16 14.29
N ARG A 18 8.30 -5.78 14.57
CA ARG A 18 7.70 -5.95 15.90
C ARG A 18 7.65 -7.42 16.27
N GLU A 19 8.01 -7.73 17.52
CA GLU A 19 7.96 -9.06 18.11
C GLU A 19 6.52 -9.45 18.46
N ASP A 20 5.75 -9.79 17.43
CA ASP A 20 4.39 -10.29 17.52
C ASP A 20 4.26 -11.48 16.53
N PRO A 21 4.18 -12.73 17.04
CA PRO A 21 4.19 -13.92 16.19
C PRO A 21 3.05 -13.96 15.17
N ILE A 22 1.84 -13.53 15.55
CA ILE A 22 0.68 -13.53 14.64
C ILE A 22 0.94 -12.52 13.52
N ARG A 23 1.35 -11.31 13.88
CA ARG A 23 1.69 -10.27 12.92
C ARG A 23 2.81 -10.68 11.97
N GLN A 24 3.86 -11.35 12.48
CA GLN A 24 4.96 -11.82 11.64
C GLN A 24 4.51 -12.93 10.68
N ALA A 25 3.67 -13.85 11.13
CA ALA A 25 3.11 -14.90 10.26
C ALA A 25 2.26 -14.30 9.13
N GLU A 26 1.39 -13.33 9.44
CA GLU A 26 0.56 -12.66 8.43
C GLU A 26 1.40 -11.81 7.45
N LEU A 27 2.50 -11.17 7.90
CA LEU A 27 3.42 -10.45 7.01
C LEU A 27 4.16 -11.40 6.06
N ILE A 28 4.51 -12.61 6.52
CA ILE A 28 5.11 -13.66 5.67
C ILE A 28 4.09 -14.10 4.62
N GLU A 29 2.85 -14.40 5.03
CA GLU A 29 1.77 -14.78 4.12
C GLU A 29 1.56 -13.73 3.02
N ILE A 30 1.47 -12.43 3.36
CA ILE A 30 1.34 -11.35 2.39
C ILE A 30 2.53 -11.34 1.41
N LYS A 31 3.77 -11.52 1.90
CA LYS A 31 4.96 -11.59 1.03
C LYS A 31 4.88 -12.74 0.04
N ASP A 32 4.49 -13.93 0.50
CA ASP A 32 4.44 -15.14 -0.32
C ASP A 32 3.35 -15.01 -1.38
N VAL A 33 2.17 -14.51 -1.03
CA VAL A 33 1.07 -14.28 -1.97
C VAL A 33 1.46 -13.21 -3.02
N LEU A 34 2.11 -12.12 -2.63
CA LEU A 34 2.58 -11.12 -3.58
C LEU A 34 3.60 -11.71 -4.55
N LYS A 35 4.57 -12.47 -4.06
CA LYS A 35 5.59 -13.13 -4.89
C LYS A 35 4.98 -14.12 -5.88
N GLU A 36 3.98 -14.88 -5.45
CA GLU A 36 3.28 -15.86 -6.30
C GLU A 36 2.43 -15.15 -7.37
N LYS A 37 1.52 -14.26 -6.94
CA LYS A 37 0.55 -13.63 -7.84
C LYS A 37 1.19 -12.66 -8.86
N LEU A 38 2.32 -12.05 -8.50
CA LEU A 38 3.04 -11.08 -9.33
C LEU A 38 4.29 -11.64 -10.05
N ALA A 39 4.52 -12.96 -9.97
CA ALA A 39 5.64 -13.61 -10.63
C ALA A 39 5.64 -13.38 -12.14
N GLY A 40 6.79 -13.00 -12.69
CA GLY A 40 7.00 -12.77 -14.13
C GLY A 40 6.30 -11.55 -14.72
N LYS A 41 5.67 -10.69 -13.89
CA LYS A 41 4.88 -9.53 -14.34
C LYS A 41 5.68 -8.24 -14.35
N ASN A 42 5.24 -7.30 -15.21
CA ASN A 42 5.62 -5.90 -15.14
C ASN A 42 4.69 -5.19 -14.15
N VAL A 43 5.20 -4.89 -12.97
CA VAL A 43 4.42 -4.51 -11.79
C VAL A 43 4.49 -3.01 -11.54
N LEU A 44 3.35 -2.40 -11.24
CA LEU A 44 3.27 -1.07 -10.63
C LEU A 44 3.13 -1.21 -9.12
N GLU A 45 4.07 -0.66 -8.36
CA GLU A 45 3.94 -0.47 -6.92
C GLU A 45 3.58 0.98 -6.61
N VAL A 46 2.46 1.18 -5.90
CA VAL A 46 1.99 2.52 -5.50
C VAL A 46 2.29 2.77 -4.04
N ALA A 47 2.87 3.95 -3.74
CA ALA A 47 3.30 4.35 -2.40
C ALA A 47 4.33 3.36 -1.81
N CYS A 48 5.40 3.09 -2.55
CA CYS A 48 6.41 2.09 -2.21
C CYS A 48 7.21 2.43 -0.93
N GLY A 49 7.15 3.67 -0.46
CA GLY A 49 7.89 4.11 0.72
C GLY A 49 9.39 3.84 0.59
N THR A 50 9.95 3.22 1.61
CA THR A 50 11.38 2.85 1.67
C THR A 50 11.73 1.58 0.88
N GLY A 51 10.79 1.02 0.10
CA GLY A 51 11.01 -0.18 -0.71
C GLY A 51 11.00 -1.49 0.08
N TYR A 52 10.35 -1.52 1.26
CA TYR A 52 10.27 -2.74 2.06
C TYR A 52 9.59 -3.89 1.32
N TRP A 53 8.48 -3.63 0.65
CA TRP A 53 7.75 -4.65 -0.13
C TRP A 53 8.39 -4.88 -1.49
N THR A 54 8.95 -3.82 -2.09
CA THR A 54 9.63 -3.87 -3.39
C THR A 54 10.70 -4.95 -3.43
N GLN A 55 11.52 -5.07 -2.37
CA GLN A 55 12.62 -6.05 -2.33
C GLN A 55 12.14 -7.50 -2.44
N TYR A 56 11.00 -7.84 -1.85
CA TYR A 56 10.46 -9.21 -1.91
C TYR A 56 9.79 -9.49 -3.26
N VAL A 57 8.99 -8.57 -3.77
CA VAL A 57 8.32 -8.74 -5.07
C VAL A 57 9.35 -8.77 -6.21
N ALA A 58 10.47 -8.04 -6.10
CA ALA A 58 11.54 -8.03 -7.09
C ALA A 58 12.23 -9.40 -7.28
N GLU A 59 12.10 -10.31 -6.31
CA GLU A 59 12.65 -11.67 -6.44
C GLU A 59 11.97 -12.44 -7.59
N THR A 60 10.67 -12.25 -7.80
CA THR A 60 9.86 -13.03 -8.74
C THR A 60 9.29 -12.22 -9.90
N ALA A 61 9.05 -10.93 -9.75
CA ALA A 61 8.55 -10.05 -10.80
C ALA A 61 9.55 -9.94 -11.97
N GLN A 62 9.04 -9.65 -13.16
CA GLN A 62 9.87 -9.33 -14.31
C GLN A 62 10.50 -7.94 -14.14
N HIS A 63 9.69 -6.95 -13.83
CA HIS A 63 10.13 -5.59 -13.54
C HIS A 63 9.13 -4.89 -12.62
N ILE A 64 9.61 -4.03 -11.72
CA ILE A 64 8.79 -3.19 -10.87
C ILE A 64 9.05 -1.71 -11.17
N THR A 65 7.98 -0.97 -11.45
CA THR A 65 7.99 0.50 -11.37
C THR A 65 7.39 0.88 -10.03
N ALA A 66 8.23 1.27 -9.08
CA ALA A 66 7.86 1.60 -7.71
C ALA A 66 7.77 3.12 -7.56
N ILE A 67 6.58 3.62 -7.24
CA ILE A 67 6.36 5.06 -7.11
C ILE A 67 6.09 5.47 -5.68
N ASP A 68 6.64 6.61 -5.28
CA ASP A 68 6.27 7.33 -4.06
C ASP A 68 6.30 8.84 -4.29
N TYR A 69 5.55 9.58 -3.48
CA TYR A 69 5.50 11.04 -3.57
C TYR A 69 6.72 11.71 -2.91
N SER A 70 7.30 11.07 -1.88
CA SER A 70 8.42 11.59 -1.10
C SER A 70 9.75 11.12 -1.69
N GLU A 71 10.58 12.07 -2.08
CA GLU A 71 11.95 11.78 -2.55
C GLU A 71 12.84 11.26 -1.42
N GLU A 72 12.57 11.66 -0.19
CA GLU A 72 13.32 11.23 1.01
C GLU A 72 13.19 9.71 1.21
N VAL A 73 11.96 9.17 1.11
CA VAL A 73 11.78 7.70 1.24
C VAL A 73 12.33 6.95 0.02
N LEU A 74 12.24 7.52 -1.18
CA LEU A 74 12.81 6.94 -2.39
C LEU A 74 14.34 6.90 -2.34
N THR A 75 14.99 7.86 -1.70
CA THR A 75 16.43 7.83 -1.46
C THR A 75 16.81 6.60 -0.64
N ILE A 76 16.08 6.32 0.44
CA ILE A 76 16.29 5.13 1.27
C ILE A 76 15.99 3.84 0.48
N ALA A 77 14.91 3.83 -0.33
CA ALA A 77 14.59 2.69 -1.16
C ALA A 77 15.73 2.34 -2.14
N LYS A 78 16.36 3.36 -2.72
CA LYS A 78 17.52 3.20 -3.63
C LYS A 78 18.77 2.69 -2.92
N GLU A 79 18.94 2.96 -1.62
CA GLU A 79 20.04 2.43 -0.80
C GLU A 79 20.02 0.90 -0.68
N LYS A 80 18.85 0.25 -0.90
CA LYS A 80 18.74 -1.23 -0.92
C LYS A 80 19.46 -1.91 -2.08
N GLN A 81 19.95 -1.14 -3.04
CA GLN A 81 20.77 -1.62 -4.17
C GLN A 81 20.10 -2.76 -4.98
N LEU A 82 18.77 -2.70 -5.12
CA LEU A 82 18.05 -3.65 -5.96
C LEU A 82 18.49 -3.51 -7.44
N LEU A 83 18.54 -4.63 -8.15
CA LEU A 83 18.97 -4.63 -9.56
C LEU A 83 18.14 -3.63 -10.37
N SER A 84 18.80 -2.68 -11.02
CA SER A 84 18.15 -1.66 -11.87
C SER A 84 17.41 -2.25 -13.08
N SER A 85 17.81 -3.46 -13.51
CA SER A 85 17.06 -4.25 -14.50
C SER A 85 15.72 -4.78 -13.96
N LYS A 86 15.55 -4.84 -12.66
CA LYS A 86 14.37 -5.35 -11.97
C LYS A 86 13.50 -4.26 -11.37
N VAL A 87 14.07 -3.14 -10.93
CA VAL A 87 13.35 -2.11 -10.19
C VAL A 87 13.70 -0.71 -10.68
N SER A 88 12.67 0.09 -10.92
CA SER A 88 12.76 1.52 -11.20
C SER A 88 12.01 2.29 -10.12
N PHE A 89 12.72 3.03 -9.27
CA PHE A 89 12.13 3.94 -8.30
C PHE A 89 11.87 5.31 -8.94
N VAL A 90 10.61 5.73 -8.94
CA VAL A 90 10.14 6.95 -9.62
C VAL A 90 9.36 7.83 -8.65
N GLN A 91 9.70 9.12 -8.58
CA GLN A 91 8.87 10.06 -7.85
C GLN A 91 7.55 10.26 -8.60
N GLY A 92 6.43 10.01 -7.91
CA GLY A 92 5.11 10.07 -8.53
C GLY A 92 4.00 10.34 -7.52
N ASN A 93 2.86 10.77 -8.03
CA ASN A 93 1.68 11.03 -7.22
C ASN A 93 0.65 9.92 -7.47
N ALA A 94 0.26 9.18 -6.44
CA ALA A 94 -0.73 8.12 -6.50
C ALA A 94 -2.11 8.58 -7.06
N TYR A 95 -2.42 9.87 -6.96
CA TYR A 95 -3.64 10.44 -7.54
C TYR A 95 -3.50 10.91 -8.99
N LYS A 96 -2.33 10.72 -9.61
CA LYS A 96 -2.02 11.14 -10.99
C LYS A 96 -1.43 9.99 -11.82
N LEU A 97 -1.80 8.76 -11.54
CA LEU A 97 -1.28 7.56 -12.20
C LEU A 97 -1.57 7.54 -13.70
N ASN A 98 -2.67 8.13 -14.14
CA ASN A 98 -3.02 8.30 -15.54
C ASN A 98 -2.01 9.13 -16.36
N GLN A 99 -1.00 9.73 -15.72
CA GLN A 99 0.11 10.40 -16.39
C GLN A 99 1.29 9.45 -16.72
N LEU A 100 1.25 8.22 -16.21
CA LEU A 100 2.22 7.20 -16.59
C LEU A 100 1.97 6.76 -18.05
N THR A 101 3.03 6.69 -18.82
CA THR A 101 2.97 6.31 -20.26
C THR A 101 3.09 4.79 -20.50
N LYS A 102 3.29 4.02 -19.42
CA LYS A 102 3.41 2.56 -19.46
C LYS A 102 2.14 1.91 -18.94
N THR A 103 1.83 0.74 -19.47
CA THR A 103 0.83 -0.17 -18.89
C THR A 103 1.51 -1.31 -18.13
N PHE A 104 0.78 -1.90 -17.18
CA PHE A 104 1.28 -2.94 -16.32
C PHE A 104 0.30 -4.13 -16.32
N ASP A 105 0.83 -5.35 -16.16
CA ASP A 105 0.04 -6.57 -16.05
C ASP A 105 -0.06 -7.10 -14.60
N GLY A 106 0.54 -6.37 -13.65
CA GLY A 106 0.42 -6.56 -12.22
C GLY A 106 0.54 -5.25 -11.47
N ALA A 107 -0.11 -5.13 -10.30
CA ALA A 107 0.06 -3.96 -9.45
C ALA A 107 -0.20 -4.30 -7.98
N TYR A 108 0.39 -3.50 -7.08
CA TYR A 108 0.05 -3.57 -5.66
C TYR A 108 0.22 -2.21 -4.95
N ALA A 109 -0.50 -2.08 -3.82
CA ALA A 109 -0.41 -0.92 -2.95
C ALA A 109 -0.60 -1.39 -1.50
N ASN A 110 0.49 -1.57 -0.76
CA ASN A 110 0.44 -2.06 0.62
C ASN A 110 0.53 -0.93 1.63
N PHE A 111 -0.34 -0.97 2.66
CA PHE A 111 -0.39 0.00 3.77
C PHE A 111 -0.55 1.46 3.34
N TRP A 112 -1.21 1.64 2.20
CA TRP A 112 -1.55 2.92 1.61
C TRP A 112 -3.06 3.20 1.61
N PHE A 113 -3.89 2.17 1.37
CA PHE A 113 -5.33 2.31 1.13
C PHE A 113 -6.05 3.00 2.30
N SER A 114 -5.68 2.70 3.53
CA SER A 114 -6.22 3.34 4.73
C SER A 114 -5.91 4.84 4.87
N HIS A 115 -5.00 5.35 4.07
CA HIS A 115 -4.64 6.77 4.04
C HIS A 115 -5.31 7.57 2.93
N ILE A 116 -6.11 6.90 2.10
CA ILE A 116 -6.92 7.55 1.08
C ILE A 116 -8.18 8.14 1.75
N PRO A 117 -8.48 9.44 1.60
CA PRO A 117 -9.77 9.97 2.00
C PRO A 117 -10.90 9.18 1.34
N LYS A 118 -11.96 8.83 2.08
CA LYS A 118 -13.04 7.98 1.58
C LYS A 118 -13.67 8.54 0.31
N GLU A 119 -13.84 9.84 0.24
CA GLU A 119 -14.36 10.55 -0.93
C GLU A 119 -13.47 10.45 -2.19
N ASN A 120 -12.20 10.10 -2.03
CA ASN A 120 -11.24 9.99 -3.13
C ASN A 120 -10.99 8.55 -3.61
N ILE A 121 -11.56 7.53 -2.95
CA ILE A 121 -11.27 6.12 -3.23
C ILE A 121 -11.61 5.75 -4.68
N PHE A 122 -12.82 6.04 -5.13
CA PHE A 122 -13.23 5.70 -6.49
C PHE A 122 -12.39 6.42 -7.54
N SER A 123 -12.12 7.71 -7.35
CA SER A 123 -11.26 8.48 -8.25
C SER A 123 -9.81 7.95 -8.27
N PHE A 124 -9.31 7.46 -7.13
CA PHE A 124 -8.01 6.79 -7.09
C PHE A 124 -8.04 5.48 -7.87
N LEU A 125 -9.04 4.62 -7.63
CA LEU A 125 -9.16 3.32 -8.30
C LEU A 125 -9.33 3.47 -9.82
N GLU A 126 -10.13 4.42 -10.30
CA GLU A 126 -10.25 4.71 -11.74
C GLU A 126 -8.90 5.05 -12.37
N LYS A 127 -8.12 5.94 -11.75
CA LYS A 127 -6.80 6.33 -12.25
C LYS A 127 -5.76 5.23 -12.11
N PHE A 128 -5.91 4.37 -11.12
CA PHE A 128 -5.06 3.22 -10.91
C PHE A 128 -5.30 2.15 -11.97
N HIS A 129 -6.57 1.85 -12.28
CA HIS A 129 -6.89 0.83 -13.28
C HIS A 129 -6.59 1.27 -14.72
N VAL A 130 -6.63 2.57 -15.01
CA VAL A 130 -6.38 3.06 -16.39
C VAL A 130 -4.98 2.76 -16.90
N VAL A 131 -4.02 2.51 -16.02
CA VAL A 131 -2.64 2.13 -16.35
C VAL A 131 -2.40 0.62 -16.29
N LEU A 132 -3.46 -0.15 -16.03
CA LEU A 132 -3.41 -1.60 -15.96
C LEU A 132 -4.09 -2.22 -17.18
N GLU A 133 -3.54 -3.32 -17.66
CA GLU A 133 -4.17 -4.11 -18.70
C GLU A 133 -5.40 -4.84 -18.16
N LYS A 134 -6.39 -5.08 -19.01
CA LYS A 134 -7.52 -5.92 -18.63
C LYS A 134 -7.03 -7.31 -18.22
N GLY A 135 -7.52 -7.81 -17.08
CA GLY A 135 -7.08 -9.08 -16.49
C GLY A 135 -5.80 -9.00 -15.66
N SER A 136 -5.19 -7.81 -15.56
CA SER A 136 -4.03 -7.59 -14.66
C SER A 136 -4.36 -7.98 -13.23
N ILE A 137 -3.40 -8.56 -12.52
CA ILE A 137 -3.53 -8.91 -11.11
C ILE A 137 -3.24 -7.68 -10.25
N VAL A 138 -4.17 -7.39 -9.36
CA VAL A 138 -3.99 -6.35 -8.33
C VAL A 138 -4.00 -6.99 -6.96
N CYS A 139 -3.06 -6.57 -6.10
CA CYS A 139 -2.98 -6.95 -4.69
C CYS A 139 -2.95 -5.71 -3.81
N MET A 140 -3.66 -5.73 -2.69
CA MET A 140 -3.57 -4.69 -1.67
C MET A 140 -3.66 -5.30 -0.27
N ALA A 141 -2.94 -4.73 0.67
CA ALA A 141 -3.00 -5.08 2.08
C ALA A 141 -2.98 -3.83 2.95
N ASP A 142 -3.72 -3.84 4.04
CA ASP A 142 -3.63 -2.80 5.06
C ASP A 142 -4.04 -3.35 6.44
N ASN A 143 -3.98 -2.51 7.46
CA ASN A 143 -4.18 -2.91 8.84
C ASN A 143 -5.66 -3.17 9.16
N MET A 144 -5.91 -4.19 9.97
CA MET A 144 -7.12 -4.31 10.77
C MET A 144 -7.07 -3.32 11.94
N TYR A 145 -8.25 -2.87 12.39
CA TYR A 145 -8.32 -2.07 13.62
C TYR A 145 -8.18 -2.98 14.84
N ASN A 146 -7.31 -2.59 15.74
CA ASN A 146 -7.15 -3.21 17.05
C ASN A 146 -7.01 -2.10 18.09
N GLU A 147 -7.91 -2.06 19.07
CA GLU A 147 -7.93 -1.04 20.11
C GLU A 147 -6.68 -1.08 21.01
N GLU A 148 -6.19 -2.27 21.32
CA GLU A 148 -5.08 -2.45 22.27
C GLU A 148 -3.76 -1.87 21.76
N ILE A 149 -3.48 -2.03 20.46
CA ILE A 149 -2.21 -1.63 19.84
C ILE A 149 -2.36 -0.45 18.87
N GLY A 150 -3.57 -0.18 18.42
CA GLY A 150 -3.86 0.82 17.39
C GLY A 150 -3.88 2.25 17.92
N GLY A 151 -4.10 2.44 19.23
CA GLY A 151 -4.33 3.75 19.84
C GLY A 151 -5.70 4.34 19.46
N THR A 152 -6.01 5.50 20.02
CA THR A 152 -7.32 6.15 19.85
C THR A 152 -7.61 6.51 18.41
N LEU A 153 -8.81 6.18 17.96
CA LEU A 153 -9.34 6.58 16.67
C LEU A 153 -10.19 7.85 16.86
N ILE A 154 -9.98 8.84 16.02
CA ILE A 154 -10.66 10.13 16.08
C ILE A 154 -11.63 10.22 14.90
N SER A 155 -12.89 10.50 15.19
CA SER A 155 -13.92 10.84 14.19
C SER A 155 -14.25 12.31 14.29
N LYS A 156 -14.60 12.95 13.17
CA LYS A 156 -15.00 14.37 13.11
C LYS A 156 -16.45 14.47 12.65
N ILE A 157 -17.12 15.52 13.09
CA ILE A 157 -18.51 15.79 12.68
C ILE A 157 -18.54 16.04 11.16
N ASN A 158 -19.45 15.38 10.45
CA ASN A 158 -19.62 15.47 9.00
C ASN A 158 -18.41 15.03 8.18
N ASP A 159 -17.57 14.15 8.72
CA ASP A 159 -16.43 13.57 8.02
C ASP A 159 -16.48 12.04 8.16
N GLU A 160 -16.54 11.32 7.06
CA GLU A 160 -16.56 9.85 7.05
C GLU A 160 -15.20 9.24 7.35
N ASN A 161 -14.14 10.04 7.31
CA ASN A 161 -12.79 9.57 7.58
C ASN A 161 -12.55 9.44 9.07
N THR A 162 -11.65 8.53 9.41
CA THR A 162 -11.10 8.39 10.76
C THR A 162 -9.64 8.84 10.77
N TYR A 163 -9.20 9.31 11.92
CA TYR A 163 -7.89 9.94 12.10
C TYR A 163 -7.14 9.33 13.27
N LYS A 164 -5.82 9.42 13.21
CA LYS A 164 -4.93 9.10 14.34
C LYS A 164 -3.91 10.21 14.54
N ILE A 165 -3.63 10.51 15.82
CA ILE A 165 -2.48 11.33 16.17
C ILE A 165 -1.24 10.43 16.19
N ARG A 166 -0.19 10.86 15.53
CA ARG A 166 1.12 10.22 15.51
C ARG A 166 2.18 11.20 16.00
N SER A 167 2.95 10.76 17.00
CA SER A 167 4.05 11.54 17.54
C SER A 167 5.38 11.05 16.94
N LEU A 168 6.26 11.97 16.65
CA LEU A 168 7.66 11.70 16.33
C LEU A 168 8.52 11.72 17.61
N ALA A 169 9.74 11.22 17.51
CA ALA A 169 10.68 11.19 18.65
C ALA A 169 11.02 12.58 19.21
N ASP A 170 10.92 13.62 18.38
CA ASP A 170 11.11 15.03 18.76
C ASP A 170 9.88 15.67 19.46
N GLY A 171 8.82 14.89 19.68
CA GLY A 171 7.57 15.31 20.31
C GLY A 171 6.57 16.00 19.35
N GLN A 172 6.91 16.20 18.08
CA GLN A 172 5.96 16.75 17.11
C GLN A 172 4.82 15.77 16.88
N GLN A 173 3.59 16.31 16.82
CA GLN A 173 2.39 15.52 16.57
C GLN A 173 1.79 15.82 15.21
N TYR A 174 1.32 14.77 14.55
CA TYR A 174 0.69 14.84 13.25
C TYR A 174 -0.64 14.09 13.27
N GLU A 175 -1.68 14.75 12.80
CA GLU A 175 -2.94 14.09 12.52
C GLU A 175 -2.85 13.47 11.11
N ILE A 176 -3.14 12.18 11.01
CA ILE A 176 -3.15 11.47 9.73
C ILE A 176 -4.48 10.74 9.55
N ILE A 177 -4.97 10.70 8.32
CA ILE A 177 -6.09 9.83 7.95
C ILE A 177 -5.65 8.38 8.16
N LYS A 178 -6.50 7.61 8.85
CA LYS A 178 -6.33 6.18 9.02
C LYS A 178 -7.72 5.52 9.07
N ASN A 179 -8.21 5.18 7.89
CA ASN A 179 -9.46 4.47 7.71
C ASN A 179 -9.28 2.96 7.92
N TYR A 180 -10.32 2.31 8.40
CA TYR A 180 -10.40 0.86 8.52
C TYR A 180 -11.65 0.38 7.83
N TYR A 181 -11.64 -0.83 7.32
CA TYR A 181 -12.70 -1.35 6.47
C TYR A 181 -13.14 -2.74 6.92
N SER A 182 -14.44 -3.00 6.88
CA SER A 182 -14.99 -4.35 6.98
C SER A 182 -14.86 -5.09 5.64
N LYS A 183 -15.11 -6.38 5.65
CA LYS A 183 -15.14 -7.19 4.43
C LYS A 183 -16.22 -6.70 3.46
N GLU A 184 -17.38 -6.33 3.98
CA GLU A 184 -18.51 -5.81 3.21
C GLU A 184 -18.16 -4.49 2.54
N GLU A 185 -17.51 -3.56 3.26
CA GLU A 185 -17.04 -2.29 2.71
C GLU A 185 -16.00 -2.52 1.60
N LEU A 186 -15.01 -3.39 1.82
CA LEU A 186 -14.01 -3.72 0.80
C LEU A 186 -14.69 -4.36 -0.43
N THR A 187 -15.64 -5.27 -0.22
CA THR A 187 -16.39 -5.88 -1.33
C THR A 187 -17.10 -4.82 -2.16
N ALA A 188 -17.86 -3.94 -1.51
CA ALA A 188 -18.59 -2.86 -2.20
C ALA A 188 -17.68 -1.89 -2.97
N ILE A 189 -16.48 -1.62 -2.43
CA ILE A 189 -15.49 -0.73 -3.07
C ILE A 189 -14.86 -1.39 -4.31
N PHE A 190 -14.46 -2.66 -4.23
CA PHE A 190 -13.66 -3.30 -5.27
C PHE A 190 -14.47 -4.06 -6.31
N GLU A 191 -15.66 -4.59 -5.97
CA GLU A 191 -16.52 -5.35 -6.91
C GLU A 191 -16.78 -4.64 -8.24
N PRO A 192 -17.00 -3.31 -8.32
CA PRO A 192 -17.17 -2.61 -9.59
C PRO A 192 -16.01 -2.74 -10.55
N PHE A 193 -14.79 -2.90 -10.06
CA PHE A 193 -13.53 -2.92 -10.81
C PHE A 193 -12.94 -4.32 -10.99
N ALA A 194 -13.43 -5.31 -10.25
CA ALA A 194 -12.78 -6.59 -10.04
C ALA A 194 -13.56 -7.76 -10.65
N THR A 195 -12.83 -8.70 -11.25
CA THR A 195 -13.23 -10.10 -11.37
C THR A 195 -12.33 -10.94 -10.47
N ASP A 196 -12.79 -12.12 -10.07
CA ASP A 196 -12.05 -13.04 -9.20
C ASP A 196 -11.56 -12.34 -7.89
N LEU A 197 -12.46 -11.54 -7.28
CA LEU A 197 -12.15 -10.80 -6.04
C LEU A 197 -12.04 -11.77 -4.85
N GLU A 198 -10.86 -11.85 -4.28
CA GLU A 198 -10.56 -12.58 -3.04
C GLU A 198 -10.29 -11.56 -1.92
N ILE A 199 -10.93 -11.73 -0.75
CA ILE A 199 -10.76 -10.87 0.42
C ILE A 199 -10.48 -11.75 1.63
N HIS A 200 -9.31 -11.57 2.22
CA HIS A 200 -8.87 -12.22 3.46
C HIS A 200 -8.86 -11.19 4.58
N MET A 201 -9.56 -11.50 5.67
CA MET A 201 -9.61 -10.67 6.88
C MET A 201 -8.90 -11.45 7.99
N ASN A 202 -7.64 -11.12 8.25
CA ASN A 202 -6.83 -11.76 9.28
C ASN A 202 -6.88 -10.94 10.60
N THR A 203 -6.06 -11.28 11.58
CA THR A 203 -6.07 -10.61 12.89
C THR A 203 -5.47 -9.20 12.83
N CYS A 204 -4.33 -9.06 12.14
CA CYS A 204 -3.58 -7.80 12.05
C CYS A 204 -3.82 -7.05 10.75
N PHE A 205 -4.06 -7.78 9.66
CA PHE A 205 -4.16 -7.22 8.33
C PHE A 205 -5.33 -7.81 7.55
N TRP A 206 -5.88 -7.02 6.65
CA TRP A 206 -6.64 -7.55 5.53
C TRP A 206 -5.77 -7.60 4.28
N PHE A 207 -6.08 -8.54 3.41
CA PHE A 207 -5.44 -8.68 2.11
C PHE A 207 -6.49 -8.95 1.04
N ILE A 208 -6.37 -8.27 -0.10
CA ILE A 208 -7.21 -8.52 -1.28
C ILE A 208 -6.36 -8.83 -2.48
N SER A 209 -6.91 -9.66 -3.37
CA SER A 209 -6.42 -9.82 -4.73
C SER A 209 -7.57 -9.93 -5.71
N TYR A 210 -7.40 -9.43 -6.92
CA TYR A 210 -8.39 -9.48 -7.97
C TYR A 210 -7.77 -9.31 -9.36
N LYS A 211 -8.57 -9.59 -10.40
CA LYS A 211 -8.24 -9.22 -11.79
C LYS A 211 -9.04 -7.99 -12.20
N VAL A 212 -8.37 -7.08 -12.91
CA VAL A 212 -9.01 -5.88 -13.48
C VAL A 212 -10.03 -6.27 -14.55
N LYS A 213 -11.25 -5.68 -14.51
CA LYS A 213 -12.32 -5.88 -15.48
C LYS A 213 -12.00 -5.40 -16.88
#